data_e8581356355cc5b8a5ce332ed666ebae
#
_entry.id   e8581356355cc5b8a5ce332ed666ebae
#
_cell.length_a   1.000
_cell.length_b   1.000
_cell.length_c   1.000
_cell.angle_alpha   90.00
_cell.angle_beta   90.00
_cell.angle_gamma   90.00
#
_symmetry.space_group_name_H-M   'P 1'
#
loop_
_entity.id
_entity.type
_entity.pdbx_description
1 polymer ?
#
loop_
_entity_poly.entity_id
_entity_poly.type
_entity_poly.pdbx_seq_one_letter_code
_entity_poly.pdbx_strand_id
1 'polypeptide(L)'
;MGRTVLRGARHPGDIAFDDGLITVVGHVEPLEDDIVIRVDGDIITPGLINTHHHLYQWMTRGLATGCNLFQWLKTLYPVWGKMSVEDVYSSALVGLGELALSGCTTAFDHHYVVPNGDDSVFDVIVDAAKIVGIRLFLSRGSMDLGESDGGLPPDSLVEDRESILTSTERVISKHHDGEMVHVVIAPCSPFSVSSGLMEDSATLARRYGLRLHTHLCETLDEQEHCLNRFGKRPAEQLFDWGWSGNDVWFAHGIHFSPEEIKLLGSNGTGVAHCPSSNARLAAGMCPVVDLQAANVPVGLGVDGVASNEVGSLFPELRQALYTARLREGRPDALMPIDALNLGTIGGAECLGLEKFGSFDIGAPADLAVWPSNDLLGVADPIGGLILGPDRKVRDLFVAGKHQIKDGEPMNFDLSKAHKDLAMRSKRLWN
;
A
#
# COMPACT_ATOMS: atom_id res chain seq x y z
N MET A 1 17.88 13.95 19.19
CA MET A 1 17.24 15.23 18.80
C MET A 1 16.46 15.70 20.02
N GLY A 2 16.22 17.00 20.24
CA GLY A 2 15.39 17.45 21.37
C GLY A 2 13.91 17.04 21.16
N ARG A 3 13.14 17.02 22.26
CA ARG A 3 11.71 16.73 22.23
C ARG A 3 10.97 17.72 21.31
N THR A 4 10.11 17.21 20.44
CA THR A 4 9.28 18.03 19.53
C THR A 4 7.85 18.05 20.05
N VAL A 5 7.20 19.22 20.00
CA VAL A 5 5.82 19.43 20.41
C VAL A 5 5.02 20.01 19.24
N LEU A 6 4.04 19.27 18.75
CA LEU A 6 2.99 19.78 17.86
C LEU A 6 1.91 20.41 18.72
N ARG A 7 1.75 21.76 18.65
CA ARG A 7 0.90 22.50 19.58
C ARG A 7 -0.27 23.20 18.89
N GLY A 8 -1.44 23.12 19.52
CA GLY A 8 -2.65 23.83 19.10
C GLY A 8 -3.54 23.05 18.14
N ALA A 9 -3.30 21.75 17.95
CA ALA A 9 -4.17 20.93 17.13
C ALA A 9 -5.59 20.85 17.70
N ARG A 10 -6.59 20.88 16.82
CA ARG A 10 -7.98 20.67 17.16
C ARG A 10 -8.28 19.23 17.55
N HIS A 11 -7.58 18.28 16.97
CA HIS A 11 -7.69 16.84 17.21
C HIS A 11 -6.32 16.20 17.02
N PRO A 12 -5.86 15.34 17.92
CA PRO A 12 -6.43 14.93 19.21
C PRO A 12 -6.07 15.91 20.35
N GLY A 13 -5.53 17.07 20.07
CA GLY A 13 -4.86 18.02 20.92
C GLY A 13 -3.38 18.09 20.60
N ASP A 14 -2.57 18.57 21.55
CA ASP A 14 -1.12 18.62 21.38
C ASP A 14 -0.52 17.21 21.36
N ILE A 15 0.59 17.04 20.65
CA ILE A 15 1.38 15.81 20.68
C ILE A 15 2.85 16.15 20.93
N ALA A 16 3.46 15.50 21.90
CA ALA A 16 4.90 15.55 22.09
C ALA A 16 5.53 14.20 21.75
N PHE A 17 6.69 14.24 21.12
CA PHE A 17 7.51 13.07 20.83
C PHE A 17 8.99 13.37 21.04
N ASP A 18 9.73 12.35 21.43
CA ASP A 18 11.15 12.41 21.66
C ASP A 18 11.80 11.12 21.15
N ASP A 19 12.96 11.22 20.56
CA ASP A 19 13.70 10.11 19.97
C ASP A 19 12.85 9.21 19.03
N GLY A 20 11.97 9.86 18.27
CA GLY A 20 11.08 9.22 17.30
C GLY A 20 9.85 8.54 17.88
N LEU A 21 9.59 8.62 19.19
CA LEU A 21 8.48 7.97 19.87
C LEU A 21 7.52 9.00 20.50
N ILE A 22 6.21 8.73 20.45
CA ILE A 22 5.19 9.56 21.10
C ILE A 22 5.34 9.46 22.61
N THR A 23 5.42 10.60 23.28
CA THR A 23 5.59 10.70 24.75
C THR A 23 4.38 11.27 25.46
N VAL A 24 3.63 12.19 24.81
CA VAL A 24 2.43 12.81 25.39
C VAL A 24 1.40 13.05 24.28
N VAL A 25 0.13 12.84 24.59
CA VAL A 25 -1.03 13.19 23.74
C VAL A 25 -2.06 13.95 24.56
N GLY A 26 -2.60 15.04 24.04
CA GLY A 26 -3.57 15.91 24.71
C GLY A 26 -2.96 17.29 25.01
N HIS A 27 -2.97 17.72 26.27
CA HIS A 27 -2.36 18.99 26.65
C HIS A 27 -0.87 18.83 26.96
N VAL A 28 -0.01 19.62 26.31
CA VAL A 28 1.44 19.61 26.51
C VAL A 28 1.92 20.98 26.96
N GLU A 29 2.58 21.05 28.13
CA GLU A 29 3.36 22.22 28.53
C GLU A 29 4.77 22.10 27.94
N PRO A 30 5.17 23.01 27.01
CA PRO A 30 6.49 22.99 26.44
C PRO A 30 7.57 23.28 27.48
N LEU A 31 8.69 22.57 27.34
CA LEU A 31 9.91 22.83 28.09
C LEU A 31 10.79 23.87 27.34
N GLU A 32 11.80 24.42 28.03
CA GLU A 32 12.66 25.46 27.46
C GLU A 32 13.42 25.00 26.20
N ASP A 33 13.82 23.71 26.16
CA ASP A 33 14.61 23.12 25.06
C ASP A 33 13.75 22.42 24.00
N ASP A 34 12.41 22.51 24.07
CA ASP A 34 11.52 21.87 23.11
C ASP A 34 11.51 22.56 21.75
N ILE A 35 11.45 21.76 20.69
CA ILE A 35 11.12 22.24 19.35
C ILE A 35 9.60 22.32 19.24
N VAL A 36 9.02 23.55 19.32
CA VAL A 36 7.58 23.76 19.23
C VAL A 36 7.15 24.10 17.82
N ILE A 37 6.30 23.27 17.23
CA ILE A 37 5.70 23.47 15.92
C ILE A 37 4.22 23.80 16.13
N ARG A 38 3.81 25.02 15.69
CA ARG A 38 2.41 25.45 15.80
C ARG A 38 1.57 24.80 14.70
N VAL A 39 0.47 24.17 15.13
CA VAL A 39 -0.50 23.47 14.27
C VAL A 39 -1.93 23.90 14.63
N ASP A 40 -2.08 25.21 14.85
CA ASP A 40 -3.28 25.82 15.41
C ASP A 40 -4.54 25.52 14.59
N GLY A 41 -5.46 24.78 15.21
CA GLY A 41 -6.73 24.40 14.60
C GLY A 41 -6.64 23.25 13.59
N ASP A 42 -5.45 22.80 13.21
CA ASP A 42 -5.26 21.66 12.30
C ASP A 42 -5.67 20.33 12.96
N ILE A 43 -5.86 19.31 12.12
CA ILE A 43 -6.13 17.95 12.56
C ILE A 43 -4.85 17.14 12.44
N ILE A 44 -4.50 16.40 13.49
CA ILE A 44 -3.43 15.39 13.43
C ILE A 44 -4.08 14.02 13.39
N THR A 45 -3.57 13.14 12.51
CA THR A 45 -3.88 11.71 12.52
C THR A 45 -2.59 10.92 12.68
N PRO A 46 -2.65 9.65 13.09
CA PRO A 46 -1.55 8.75 12.80
C PRO A 46 -1.26 8.77 11.30
N GLY A 47 -0.02 8.52 10.92
CA GLY A 47 0.38 8.38 9.52
C GLY A 47 -0.38 7.26 8.84
N LEU A 48 -0.81 7.49 7.60
CA LEU A 48 -1.49 6.48 6.80
C LEU A 48 -0.51 5.39 6.37
N ILE A 49 -1.02 4.17 6.25
CA ILE A 49 -0.27 2.96 5.89
C ILE A 49 -0.88 2.37 4.63
N ASN A 50 -0.17 2.47 3.52
CA ASN A 50 -0.58 1.92 2.23
C ASN A 50 -0.15 0.46 2.12
N THR A 51 -1.11 -0.47 2.06
CA THR A 51 -0.86 -1.93 2.10
C THR A 51 -0.76 -2.58 0.73
N HIS A 52 -0.99 -1.83 -0.36
CA HIS A 52 -0.87 -2.33 -1.73
C HIS A 52 -0.65 -1.19 -2.73
N HIS A 53 0.39 -1.29 -3.54
CA HIS A 53 0.72 -0.37 -4.63
C HIS A 53 1.62 -1.02 -5.67
N HIS A 54 1.71 -0.41 -6.87
CA HIS A 54 2.64 -0.74 -7.94
C HIS A 54 3.30 0.55 -8.43
N LEU A 55 4.42 0.93 -7.83
CA LEU A 55 5.08 2.21 -8.11
C LEU A 55 5.45 2.37 -9.58
N TYR A 56 5.88 1.31 -10.27
CA TYR A 56 6.25 1.38 -11.69
C TYR A 56 5.09 1.80 -12.61
N GLN A 57 3.84 1.63 -12.18
CA GLN A 57 2.66 1.97 -13.00
C GLN A 57 2.47 3.48 -13.20
N TRP A 58 3.21 4.34 -12.47
CA TRP A 58 3.25 5.77 -12.76
C TRP A 58 3.68 6.09 -14.21
N MET A 59 4.42 5.20 -14.86
CA MET A 59 4.78 5.30 -16.27
C MET A 59 3.59 5.17 -17.23
N THR A 60 2.49 4.54 -16.81
CA THR A 60 1.34 4.19 -17.66
C THR A 60 0.01 4.76 -17.16
N ARG A 61 0.06 5.75 -16.28
CA ARG A 61 -1.11 6.44 -15.74
C ARG A 61 -2.03 6.95 -16.85
N GLY A 62 -3.33 6.59 -16.78
CA GLY A 62 -4.35 7.01 -17.75
C GLY A 62 -4.41 6.18 -19.03
N LEU A 63 -3.64 5.07 -19.14
CA LEU A 63 -3.77 4.12 -20.25
C LEU A 63 -4.85 3.07 -19.95
N ALA A 64 -5.40 2.46 -21.02
CA ALA A 64 -6.34 1.34 -20.96
C ALA A 64 -7.57 1.60 -20.06
N THR A 65 -8.12 2.82 -20.08
CA THR A 65 -9.18 3.27 -19.15
C THR A 65 -10.52 2.55 -19.30
N GLY A 66 -10.79 1.90 -20.42
CA GLY A 66 -12.05 1.17 -20.69
C GLY A 66 -11.91 -0.36 -20.65
N CYS A 67 -10.83 -0.89 -20.07
CA CYS A 67 -10.55 -2.33 -20.04
C CYS A 67 -10.92 -2.96 -18.69
N ASN A 68 -11.38 -4.22 -18.70
CA ASN A 68 -11.38 -5.08 -17.52
C ASN A 68 -9.95 -5.53 -17.20
N LEU A 69 -9.73 -6.23 -16.06
CA LEU A 69 -8.41 -6.61 -15.58
C LEU A 69 -7.56 -7.33 -16.65
N PHE A 70 -8.07 -8.39 -17.28
CA PHE A 70 -7.29 -9.19 -18.23
C PHE A 70 -6.98 -8.43 -19.53
N GLN A 71 -7.92 -7.63 -20.04
CA GLN A 71 -7.69 -6.76 -21.19
C GLN A 71 -6.66 -5.68 -20.85
N TRP A 72 -6.75 -5.12 -19.65
CA TRP A 72 -5.86 -4.11 -19.11
C TRP A 72 -4.42 -4.64 -18.98
N LEU A 73 -4.24 -5.83 -18.38
CA LEU A 73 -2.94 -6.49 -18.25
C LEU A 73 -2.31 -6.78 -19.62
N LYS A 74 -3.08 -7.38 -20.55
CA LYS A 74 -2.60 -7.65 -21.93
C LYS A 74 -2.19 -6.38 -22.68
N THR A 75 -2.83 -5.25 -22.41
CA THR A 75 -2.48 -3.96 -23.00
C THR A 75 -1.19 -3.38 -22.41
N LEU A 76 -1.00 -3.53 -21.09
CA LEU A 76 0.06 -2.83 -20.38
C LEU A 76 1.36 -3.65 -20.20
N TYR A 77 1.30 -4.97 -20.12
CA TYR A 77 2.50 -5.80 -20.02
C TYR A 77 3.56 -5.49 -21.08
N PRO A 78 3.20 -5.37 -22.40
CA PRO A 78 4.19 -5.02 -23.43
C PRO A 78 4.81 -3.62 -23.23
N VAL A 79 4.13 -2.71 -22.57
CA VAL A 79 4.66 -1.36 -22.25
C VAL A 79 5.62 -1.45 -21.06
N TRP A 80 5.21 -2.15 -19.98
CA TRP A 80 6.03 -2.32 -18.78
C TRP A 80 7.34 -3.08 -19.07
N GLY A 81 7.31 -4.04 -19.98
CA GLY A 81 8.51 -4.77 -20.41
C GLY A 81 9.59 -3.92 -21.09
N LYS A 82 9.26 -2.68 -21.48
CA LYS A 82 10.22 -1.74 -22.11
C LYS A 82 10.85 -0.77 -21.09
N MET A 83 10.45 -0.81 -19.82
CA MET A 83 10.99 0.07 -18.80
C MET A 83 12.47 -0.19 -18.54
N SER A 84 13.22 0.85 -18.29
CA SER A 84 14.58 0.79 -17.74
C SER A 84 14.56 0.93 -16.22
N VAL A 85 15.69 0.65 -15.59
CA VAL A 85 15.90 0.85 -14.15
C VAL A 85 15.64 2.31 -13.74
N GLU A 86 16.05 3.27 -14.56
CA GLU A 86 15.80 4.69 -14.31
C GLU A 86 14.32 5.07 -14.44
N ASP A 87 13.55 4.36 -15.27
CA ASP A 87 12.10 4.56 -15.35
C ASP A 87 11.44 4.10 -14.05
N VAL A 88 11.87 2.97 -13.51
CA VAL A 88 11.41 2.46 -12.21
C VAL A 88 11.79 3.44 -11.09
N TYR A 89 13.03 3.95 -11.07
CA TYR A 89 13.44 4.96 -10.11
C TYR A 89 12.56 6.22 -10.16
N SER A 90 12.36 6.78 -11.35
CA SER A 90 11.55 7.98 -11.54
C SER A 90 10.10 7.77 -11.08
N SER A 91 9.53 6.59 -11.38
CA SER A 91 8.20 6.20 -10.94
C SER A 91 8.11 6.04 -9.41
N ALA A 92 9.10 5.40 -8.81
CA ALA A 92 9.16 5.19 -7.36
C ALA A 92 9.29 6.52 -6.61
N LEU A 93 10.15 7.42 -7.08
CA LEU A 93 10.34 8.74 -6.46
C LEU A 93 9.05 9.57 -6.47
N VAL A 94 8.36 9.61 -7.62
CA VAL A 94 7.07 10.33 -7.74
C VAL A 94 5.99 9.63 -6.92
N GLY A 95 5.84 8.31 -7.04
CA GLY A 95 4.79 7.57 -6.36
C GLY A 95 4.90 7.64 -4.83
N LEU A 96 6.09 7.46 -4.29
CA LEU A 96 6.34 7.59 -2.85
C LEU A 96 6.17 9.04 -2.38
N GLY A 97 6.57 10.04 -3.19
CA GLY A 97 6.37 11.44 -2.88
C GLY A 97 4.88 11.84 -2.82
N GLU A 98 4.06 11.38 -3.76
CA GLU A 98 2.60 11.62 -3.73
C GLU A 98 1.93 10.86 -2.58
N LEU A 99 2.39 9.64 -2.25
CA LEU A 99 1.92 8.92 -1.06
C LEU A 99 2.27 9.69 0.22
N ALA A 100 3.48 10.22 0.36
CA ALA A 100 3.86 11.05 1.51
C ALA A 100 2.96 12.30 1.63
N LEU A 101 2.68 13.00 0.53
CA LEU A 101 1.74 14.13 0.51
C LEU A 101 0.31 13.72 0.82
N SER A 102 -0.06 12.47 0.61
CA SER A 102 -1.36 11.92 0.98
C SER A 102 -1.44 11.47 2.45
N GLY A 103 -0.40 11.72 3.24
CA GLY A 103 -0.32 11.38 4.66
C GLY A 103 0.27 10.00 4.96
N CYS A 104 0.79 9.29 3.96
CA CYS A 104 1.41 7.98 4.18
C CYS A 104 2.80 8.12 4.81
N THR A 105 3.01 7.40 5.90
CA THR A 105 4.32 7.21 6.55
C THR A 105 4.94 5.87 6.20
N THR A 106 4.11 4.93 5.75
CA THR A 106 4.50 3.57 5.35
C THR A 106 3.81 3.20 4.05
N ALA A 107 4.56 2.60 3.11
CA ALA A 107 4.03 2.14 1.84
C ALA A 107 4.58 0.75 1.49
N PHE A 108 3.70 -0.15 1.04
CA PHE A 108 4.06 -1.39 0.37
C PHE A 108 4.08 -1.17 -1.15
N ASP A 109 5.12 -1.67 -1.81
CA ASP A 109 5.24 -1.74 -3.27
C ASP A 109 5.28 -3.18 -3.75
N HIS A 110 4.29 -3.61 -4.53
CA HIS A 110 4.22 -4.90 -5.18
C HIS A 110 4.90 -4.83 -6.56
N HIS A 111 6.23 -4.90 -6.58
CA HIS A 111 7.02 -4.82 -7.81
C HIS A 111 7.31 -6.21 -8.37
N TYR A 112 6.62 -6.62 -9.43
CA TYR A 112 6.73 -7.95 -10.05
C TYR A 112 7.13 -7.93 -11.54
N VAL A 113 7.35 -6.77 -12.11
CA VAL A 113 7.85 -6.62 -13.49
C VAL A 113 9.34 -6.31 -13.43
N VAL A 114 10.17 -7.29 -13.81
CA VAL A 114 11.63 -7.18 -13.79
C VAL A 114 12.16 -7.25 -15.23
N PRO A 115 12.26 -6.09 -15.92
CA PRO A 115 12.66 -6.08 -17.32
C PRO A 115 14.05 -6.71 -17.52
N ASN A 116 14.15 -7.66 -18.45
CA ASN A 116 15.38 -8.39 -18.76
C ASN A 116 16.03 -9.11 -17.56
N GLY A 117 15.29 -9.38 -16.47
CA GLY A 117 15.84 -9.98 -15.25
C GLY A 117 16.80 -9.07 -14.49
N ASP A 118 16.80 -7.75 -14.76
CA ASP A 118 17.66 -6.79 -14.06
C ASP A 118 17.07 -6.43 -12.69
N ASP A 119 17.48 -7.17 -11.68
CA ASP A 119 17.00 -7.01 -10.30
C ASP A 119 17.56 -5.76 -9.57
N SER A 120 18.36 -4.92 -10.24
CA SER A 120 18.75 -3.59 -9.73
C SER A 120 17.55 -2.63 -9.63
N VAL A 121 16.40 -2.97 -10.23
CA VAL A 121 15.12 -2.25 -10.03
C VAL A 121 14.74 -2.16 -8.55
N PHE A 122 15.03 -3.17 -7.73
CA PHE A 122 14.76 -3.17 -6.29
C PHE A 122 15.68 -2.19 -5.54
N ASP A 123 16.92 -2.04 -6.00
CA ASP A 123 17.88 -1.11 -5.41
C ASP A 123 17.40 0.34 -5.55
N VAL A 124 16.95 0.72 -6.74
CA VAL A 124 16.53 2.09 -7.02
C VAL A 124 15.18 2.46 -6.36
N ILE A 125 14.31 1.47 -6.10
CA ILE A 125 13.07 1.69 -5.32
C ILE A 125 13.44 2.02 -3.86
N VAL A 126 14.39 1.29 -3.27
CA VAL A 126 14.91 1.57 -1.92
C VAL A 126 15.57 2.95 -1.86
N ASP A 127 16.35 3.32 -2.87
CA ASP A 127 17.00 4.64 -2.92
C ASP A 127 15.96 5.77 -3.01
N ALA A 128 14.88 5.59 -3.79
CA ALA A 128 13.77 6.53 -3.83
C ALA A 128 13.08 6.66 -2.45
N ALA A 129 12.82 5.55 -1.76
CA ALA A 129 12.21 5.56 -0.44
C ALA A 129 13.08 6.27 0.60
N LYS A 130 14.40 6.09 0.57
CA LYS A 130 15.34 6.82 1.44
C LYS A 130 15.31 8.33 1.21
N ILE A 131 15.18 8.76 -0.05
CA ILE A 131 15.09 10.18 -0.41
C ILE A 131 13.78 10.78 0.10
N VAL A 132 12.66 10.09 -0.13
CA VAL A 132 11.33 10.55 0.34
C VAL A 132 11.24 10.48 1.87
N GLY A 133 11.91 9.52 2.49
CA GLY A 133 11.98 9.35 3.95
C GLY A 133 10.76 8.67 4.57
N ILE A 134 10.03 7.85 3.79
CA ILE A 134 8.94 7.00 4.32
C ILE A 134 9.39 5.55 4.45
N ARG A 135 8.72 4.79 5.32
CA ARG A 135 8.97 3.36 5.50
C ARG A 135 8.49 2.58 4.29
N LEU A 136 9.32 1.70 3.78
CA LEU A 136 9.05 0.90 2.60
C LEU A 136 8.91 -0.59 2.95
N PHE A 137 7.80 -1.19 2.57
CA PHE A 137 7.66 -2.61 2.41
C PHE A 137 7.91 -2.93 0.94
N LEU A 138 9.11 -3.40 0.62
CA LEU A 138 9.57 -3.71 -0.72
C LEU A 138 9.24 -5.16 -1.05
N SER A 139 8.42 -5.42 -2.05
CA SER A 139 8.32 -6.78 -2.55
C SER A 139 9.43 -7.10 -3.54
N ARG A 140 10.03 -8.29 -3.40
CA ARG A 140 10.59 -8.99 -4.55
C ARG A 140 9.44 -9.82 -5.13
N GLY A 141 8.65 -9.15 -5.97
CA GLY A 141 7.57 -9.78 -6.73
C GLY A 141 8.13 -10.57 -7.91
N SER A 142 7.30 -11.45 -8.49
CA SER A 142 7.76 -12.37 -9.55
C SER A 142 6.63 -12.94 -10.38
N MET A 143 6.97 -13.39 -11.58
CA MET A 143 6.11 -14.15 -12.49
C MET A 143 6.99 -15.21 -13.17
N ASP A 144 6.59 -16.49 -13.14
CA ASP A 144 7.28 -17.60 -13.81
C ASP A 144 6.38 -18.39 -14.75
N LEU A 145 5.12 -17.95 -14.95
CA LEU A 145 4.15 -18.61 -15.82
C LEU A 145 3.74 -17.69 -16.95
N GLY A 146 4.32 -17.91 -18.13
CA GLY A 146 4.05 -17.14 -19.35
C GLY A 146 2.90 -17.68 -20.19
N GLU A 147 2.57 -16.97 -21.28
CA GLU A 147 1.49 -17.36 -22.21
C GLU A 147 1.71 -18.76 -22.80
N SER A 148 2.95 -19.17 -23.08
CA SER A 148 3.27 -20.50 -23.62
C SER A 148 2.95 -21.64 -22.64
N ASP A 149 2.94 -21.35 -21.33
CA ASP A 149 2.65 -22.30 -20.26
C ASP A 149 1.24 -22.14 -19.68
N GLY A 150 0.40 -21.34 -20.36
CA GLY A 150 -1.01 -21.08 -19.97
C GLY A 150 -1.19 -20.01 -18.89
N GLY A 151 -0.17 -19.17 -18.66
CA GLY A 151 -0.26 -17.94 -17.89
C GLY A 151 -0.80 -16.76 -18.71
N LEU A 152 -0.89 -15.59 -18.08
CA LEU A 152 -1.37 -14.38 -18.73
C LEU A 152 -0.23 -13.46 -19.25
N PRO A 153 0.91 -13.31 -18.52
CA PRO A 153 1.98 -12.42 -18.96
C PRO A 153 2.71 -12.97 -20.22
N PRO A 154 3.22 -12.07 -21.09
CA PRO A 154 4.11 -12.48 -22.18
C PRO A 154 5.34 -13.24 -21.66
N ASP A 155 5.82 -14.24 -22.40
CA ASP A 155 6.99 -15.06 -22.02
C ASP A 155 8.26 -14.20 -21.79
N SER A 156 8.35 -13.04 -22.43
CA SER A 156 9.47 -12.10 -22.22
C SER A 156 9.49 -11.39 -20.87
N LEU A 157 8.43 -11.51 -20.07
CA LEU A 157 8.29 -10.88 -18.75
C LEU A 157 8.32 -11.87 -17.59
N VAL A 158 8.40 -13.15 -17.87
CA VAL A 158 8.56 -14.18 -16.85
C VAL A 158 10.03 -14.52 -16.63
N GLU A 159 10.34 -14.94 -15.43
CA GLU A 159 11.68 -15.29 -15.00
C GLU A 159 11.76 -16.79 -14.66
N ASP A 160 12.96 -17.34 -14.71
CA ASP A 160 13.21 -18.69 -14.21
C ASP A 160 13.04 -18.76 -12.68
N ARG A 161 12.39 -19.83 -12.18
CA ARG A 161 12.09 -20.04 -10.77
C ARG A 161 13.33 -20.01 -9.87
N GLU A 162 14.43 -20.66 -10.25
CA GLU A 162 15.68 -20.68 -9.46
C GLU A 162 16.33 -19.29 -9.40
N SER A 163 16.31 -18.57 -10.52
CA SER A 163 16.77 -17.18 -10.62
C SER A 163 15.96 -16.25 -9.71
N ILE A 164 14.62 -16.40 -9.67
CA ILE A 164 13.73 -15.64 -8.78
C ILE A 164 14.11 -15.86 -7.32
N LEU A 165 14.27 -17.13 -6.90
CA LEU A 165 14.59 -17.45 -5.50
C LEU A 165 15.96 -16.92 -5.09
N THR A 166 16.97 -17.05 -5.95
CA THR A 166 18.33 -16.53 -5.74
C THR A 166 18.32 -15.00 -5.63
N SER A 167 17.63 -14.32 -6.56
CA SER A 167 17.47 -12.86 -6.50
C SER A 167 16.73 -12.41 -5.25
N THR A 168 15.71 -13.18 -4.81
CA THR A 168 14.97 -12.88 -3.58
C THR A 168 15.89 -12.91 -2.36
N GLU A 169 16.72 -13.94 -2.20
CA GLU A 169 17.71 -14.01 -1.09
C GLU A 169 18.72 -12.86 -1.15
N ARG A 170 19.14 -12.44 -2.35
CA ARG A 170 20.01 -11.26 -2.52
C ARG A 170 19.33 -9.98 -2.05
N VAL A 171 18.07 -9.74 -2.47
CA VAL A 171 17.31 -8.55 -2.08
C VAL A 171 17.09 -8.52 -0.57
N ILE A 172 16.76 -9.66 0.06
CA ILE A 172 16.63 -9.79 1.52
C ILE A 172 17.94 -9.39 2.20
N SER A 173 19.04 -10.04 1.82
CA SER A 173 20.36 -9.81 2.44
C SER A 173 20.85 -8.37 2.30
N LYS A 174 20.47 -7.69 1.20
CA LYS A 174 20.94 -6.33 0.91
C LYS A 174 20.10 -5.24 1.57
N HIS A 175 18.80 -5.44 1.66
CA HIS A 175 17.87 -4.35 1.94
C HIS A 175 17.00 -4.51 3.18
N HIS A 176 16.76 -5.73 3.67
CA HIS A 176 15.90 -5.94 4.81
C HIS A 176 16.61 -5.47 6.10
N ASP A 177 16.21 -4.31 6.63
CA ASP A 177 16.72 -3.80 7.92
C ASP A 177 15.72 -3.99 9.08
N GLY A 178 14.45 -4.30 8.77
CA GLY A 178 13.41 -4.49 9.78
C GLY A 178 12.92 -3.20 10.45
N GLU A 179 13.38 -2.03 10.01
CA GLU A 179 13.01 -0.72 10.54
C GLU A 179 12.38 0.17 9.48
N MET A 180 13.17 0.62 8.51
CA MET A 180 12.74 1.50 7.43
C MET A 180 12.51 0.75 6.12
N VAL A 181 13.15 -0.39 5.91
CA VAL A 181 12.95 -1.24 4.74
C VAL A 181 12.65 -2.68 5.17
N HIS A 182 11.44 -3.11 4.85
CA HIS A 182 10.99 -4.47 5.06
C HIS A 182 10.86 -5.18 3.71
N VAL A 183 11.57 -6.29 3.50
CA VAL A 183 11.41 -7.10 2.29
C VAL A 183 10.24 -8.06 2.48
N VAL A 184 9.42 -8.16 1.42
CA VAL A 184 8.25 -9.05 1.35
C VAL A 184 8.41 -9.96 0.14
N ILE A 185 8.01 -11.21 0.25
CA ILE A 185 7.98 -12.15 -0.88
C ILE A 185 6.57 -12.11 -1.47
N ALA A 186 6.48 -11.68 -2.74
CA ALA A 186 5.18 -11.38 -3.33
C ALA A 186 5.08 -11.78 -4.82
N PRO A 187 5.00 -13.09 -5.15
CA PRO A 187 4.62 -13.53 -6.48
C PRO A 187 3.28 -12.90 -6.89
N CYS A 188 3.14 -12.60 -8.20
CA CYS A 188 2.11 -11.69 -8.69
C CYS A 188 0.68 -12.17 -8.43
N SER A 189 0.30 -13.35 -8.94
CA SER A 189 -1.09 -13.83 -8.88
C SER A 189 -1.20 -15.30 -9.29
N PRO A 190 -2.29 -16.02 -8.97
CA PRO A 190 -2.47 -17.42 -9.34
C PRO A 190 -2.46 -17.71 -10.86
N PHE A 191 -2.68 -16.70 -11.70
CA PHE A 191 -2.71 -16.85 -13.16
C PHE A 191 -1.40 -16.42 -13.85
N SER A 192 -0.38 -16.04 -13.09
CA SER A 192 0.94 -15.61 -13.59
C SER A 192 2.12 -16.30 -12.91
N VAL A 193 1.81 -17.21 -11.97
CA VAL A 193 2.81 -17.88 -11.13
C VAL A 193 2.52 -19.38 -11.07
N SER A 194 3.58 -20.20 -11.16
CA SER A 194 3.46 -21.65 -11.00
C SER A 194 3.19 -22.05 -9.55
N SER A 195 2.52 -23.20 -9.35
CA SER A 195 2.31 -23.78 -8.01
C SER A 195 3.63 -23.98 -7.26
N GLY A 196 4.65 -24.41 -7.98
CA GLY A 196 5.97 -24.64 -7.38
C GLY A 196 6.62 -23.36 -6.85
N LEU A 197 6.51 -22.23 -7.58
CA LEU A 197 7.05 -20.97 -7.10
C LEU A 197 6.23 -20.43 -5.91
N MET A 198 4.91 -20.64 -5.91
CA MET A 198 4.06 -20.26 -4.76
C MET A 198 4.46 -21.02 -3.48
N GLU A 199 4.65 -22.34 -3.56
CA GLU A 199 5.06 -23.18 -2.42
C GLU A 199 6.48 -22.83 -1.93
N ASP A 200 7.44 -22.62 -2.84
CA ASP A 200 8.78 -22.20 -2.48
C ASP A 200 8.81 -20.80 -1.85
N SER A 201 8.03 -19.89 -2.39
CA SER A 201 7.89 -18.53 -1.84
C SER A 201 7.39 -18.55 -0.41
N ALA A 202 6.37 -19.36 -0.10
CA ALA A 202 5.87 -19.52 1.26
C ALA A 202 6.93 -20.13 2.20
N THR A 203 7.67 -21.13 1.73
CA THR A 203 8.75 -21.76 2.47
C THR A 203 9.91 -20.78 2.73
N LEU A 204 10.31 -20.05 1.71
CA LEU A 204 11.40 -19.07 1.79
C LEU A 204 11.06 -17.91 2.75
N ALA A 205 9.84 -17.37 2.65
CA ALA A 205 9.40 -16.30 3.53
C ALA A 205 9.49 -16.71 5.01
N ARG A 206 8.97 -17.87 5.36
CA ARG A 206 8.98 -18.38 6.73
C ARG A 206 10.38 -18.70 7.24
N ARG A 207 11.28 -19.17 6.35
CA ARG A 207 12.69 -19.38 6.70
C ARG A 207 13.38 -18.11 7.14
N TYR A 208 13.02 -16.97 6.55
CA TYR A 208 13.58 -15.66 6.87
C TYR A 208 12.72 -14.82 7.84
N GLY A 209 11.57 -15.35 8.29
CA GLY A 209 10.62 -14.61 9.14
C GLY A 209 9.96 -13.42 8.42
N LEU A 210 9.82 -13.50 7.09
CA LEU A 210 9.25 -12.45 6.25
C LEU A 210 7.77 -12.68 5.98
N ARG A 211 7.11 -11.67 5.49
CA ARG A 211 5.69 -11.69 5.13
C ARG A 211 5.49 -12.06 3.66
N LEU A 212 4.26 -12.50 3.35
CA LEU A 212 3.81 -12.94 2.05
C LEU A 212 2.67 -12.09 1.53
N HIS A 213 2.70 -11.75 0.25
CA HIS A 213 1.63 -11.02 -0.41
C HIS A 213 1.41 -11.48 -1.86
N THR A 214 0.15 -11.44 -2.31
CA THR A 214 -0.23 -11.66 -3.72
C THR A 214 -1.62 -11.08 -3.97
N HIS A 215 -1.99 -10.89 -5.26
CA HIS A 215 -3.37 -10.59 -5.64
C HIS A 215 -4.23 -11.85 -5.47
N LEU A 216 -5.43 -11.68 -4.93
CA LEU A 216 -6.33 -12.81 -4.74
C LEU A 216 -7.80 -12.42 -4.73
N CYS A 217 -8.62 -13.24 -5.39
CA CYS A 217 -10.07 -13.09 -5.44
C CYS A 217 -10.49 -11.72 -5.96
N GLU A 218 -9.77 -11.18 -6.94
CA GLU A 218 -10.04 -9.87 -7.52
C GLU A 218 -11.18 -9.92 -8.53
N THR A 219 -11.19 -10.93 -9.43
CA THR A 219 -12.20 -11.03 -10.49
C THR A 219 -12.78 -12.44 -10.61
N LEU A 220 -13.96 -12.53 -11.27
CA LEU A 220 -14.55 -13.83 -11.59
C LEU A 220 -13.73 -14.59 -12.65
N ASP A 221 -13.04 -13.89 -13.54
CA ASP A 221 -12.12 -14.50 -14.52
C ASP A 221 -10.98 -15.26 -13.81
N GLU A 222 -10.43 -14.72 -12.73
CA GLU A 222 -9.46 -15.41 -11.87
C GLU A 222 -10.05 -16.68 -11.25
N GLN A 223 -11.26 -16.58 -10.72
CA GLN A 223 -11.95 -17.75 -10.15
C GLN A 223 -12.17 -18.84 -11.20
N GLU A 224 -12.62 -18.48 -12.41
CA GLU A 224 -12.79 -19.41 -13.53
C GLU A 224 -11.46 -20.07 -13.92
N HIS A 225 -10.37 -19.28 -14.01
CA HIS A 225 -9.04 -19.79 -14.28
C HIS A 225 -8.60 -20.84 -13.24
N CYS A 226 -8.76 -20.55 -11.94
CA CYS A 226 -8.38 -21.47 -10.87
C CYS A 226 -9.24 -22.75 -10.86
N LEU A 227 -10.54 -22.62 -11.05
CA LEU A 227 -11.43 -23.78 -11.14
C LEU A 227 -11.08 -24.69 -12.32
N ASN A 228 -10.80 -24.11 -13.51
CA ASN A 228 -10.43 -24.86 -14.69
C ASN A 228 -9.05 -25.54 -14.56
N ARG A 229 -8.07 -24.87 -13.94
CA ARG A 229 -6.70 -25.36 -13.85
C ARG A 229 -6.46 -26.30 -12.67
N PHE A 230 -7.05 -25.99 -11.50
CA PHE A 230 -6.77 -26.66 -10.24
C PHE A 230 -8.00 -27.39 -9.65
N GLY A 231 -9.20 -27.13 -10.16
CA GLY A 231 -10.45 -27.67 -9.62
C GLY A 231 -10.86 -27.07 -8.28
N LYS A 232 -10.26 -25.95 -7.88
CA LYS A 232 -10.46 -25.25 -6.60
C LYS A 232 -10.67 -23.76 -6.80
N ARG A 233 -11.32 -23.11 -5.84
CA ARG A 233 -11.41 -21.65 -5.77
C ARG A 233 -10.00 -21.05 -5.47
N PRO A 234 -9.75 -19.77 -5.84
CA PRO A 234 -8.42 -19.18 -5.67
C PRO A 234 -7.89 -19.26 -4.24
N ALA A 235 -8.68 -18.90 -3.22
CA ALA A 235 -8.26 -18.93 -1.84
C ALA A 235 -8.02 -20.35 -1.32
N GLU A 236 -8.89 -21.32 -1.66
CA GLU A 236 -8.69 -22.73 -1.31
C GLU A 236 -7.38 -23.26 -1.87
N GLN A 237 -7.05 -22.89 -3.11
CA GLN A 237 -5.82 -23.32 -3.75
C GLN A 237 -4.59 -22.72 -3.07
N LEU A 238 -4.63 -21.42 -2.73
CA LEU A 238 -3.53 -20.76 -2.02
C LEU A 238 -3.31 -21.34 -0.62
N PHE A 239 -4.37 -21.67 0.09
CA PHE A 239 -4.25 -22.30 1.40
C PHE A 239 -3.55 -23.66 1.32
N ASP A 240 -3.80 -24.46 0.27
CA ASP A 240 -3.07 -25.71 0.02
C ASP A 240 -1.58 -25.48 -0.23
N TRP A 241 -1.22 -24.38 -0.87
CA TRP A 241 0.19 -23.99 -1.10
C TRP A 241 0.84 -23.33 0.13
N GLY A 242 0.14 -23.31 1.28
CA GLY A 242 0.65 -22.76 2.52
C GLY A 242 0.50 -21.24 2.68
N TRP A 243 -0.34 -20.61 1.88
CA TRP A 243 -0.60 -19.16 1.91
C TRP A 243 -1.73 -18.80 2.87
N SER A 244 -1.54 -19.11 4.15
CA SER A 244 -2.45 -18.71 5.23
C SER A 244 -1.66 -18.49 6.52
N GLY A 245 -2.07 -17.52 7.32
CA GLY A 245 -1.42 -17.16 8.58
C GLY A 245 -1.35 -15.65 8.76
N ASN A 246 -0.92 -15.23 9.95
CA ASN A 246 -0.74 -13.82 10.28
C ASN A 246 0.47 -13.17 9.56
N ASP A 247 1.26 -13.97 8.86
CA ASP A 247 2.36 -13.56 7.99
C ASP A 247 1.92 -13.30 6.53
N VAL A 248 0.63 -13.46 6.21
CA VAL A 248 0.07 -13.35 4.86
C VAL A 248 -1.01 -12.28 4.80
N TRP A 249 -1.01 -11.48 3.73
CA TRP A 249 -2.16 -10.65 3.35
C TRP A 249 -2.35 -10.63 1.84
N PHE A 250 -3.59 -10.47 1.37
CA PHE A 250 -3.97 -10.50 -0.03
C PHE A 250 -4.48 -9.15 -0.51
N ALA A 251 -4.20 -8.78 -1.77
CA ALA A 251 -4.82 -7.62 -2.39
C ALA A 251 -6.21 -7.94 -2.92
N HIS A 252 -7.10 -6.94 -2.90
CA HIS A 252 -8.47 -6.88 -3.40
C HIS A 252 -9.50 -7.67 -2.57
N GLY A 253 -9.45 -9.00 -2.57
CA GLY A 253 -10.33 -9.85 -1.74
C GLY A 253 -11.84 -9.68 -2.02
N ILE A 254 -12.23 -9.43 -3.28
CA ILE A 254 -13.61 -9.07 -3.65
C ILE A 254 -14.53 -10.28 -3.62
N HIS A 255 -14.04 -11.41 -4.11
CA HIS A 255 -14.86 -12.61 -4.37
C HIS A 255 -14.61 -13.75 -3.38
N PHE A 256 -14.25 -13.45 -2.14
CA PHE A 256 -14.20 -14.48 -1.08
C PHE A 256 -15.59 -15.02 -0.75
N SER A 257 -15.69 -16.33 -0.54
CA SER A 257 -16.90 -16.93 0.03
C SER A 257 -17.00 -16.68 1.55
N PRO A 258 -18.18 -16.82 2.17
CA PRO A 258 -18.32 -16.71 3.62
C PRO A 258 -17.42 -17.69 4.41
N GLU A 259 -17.19 -18.87 3.85
CA GLU A 259 -16.31 -19.90 4.44
C GLU A 259 -14.84 -19.47 4.38
N GLU A 260 -14.41 -18.93 3.23
CA GLU A 260 -13.05 -18.38 3.04
C GLU A 260 -12.80 -17.21 3.99
N ILE A 261 -13.78 -16.30 4.16
CA ILE A 261 -13.70 -15.17 5.12
C ILE A 261 -13.48 -15.66 6.55
N LYS A 262 -14.21 -16.70 6.98
CA LYS A 262 -14.02 -17.27 8.31
C LYS A 262 -12.63 -17.88 8.49
N LEU A 263 -12.10 -18.54 7.45
CA LEU A 263 -10.75 -19.10 7.48
C LEU A 263 -9.68 -17.99 7.58
N LEU A 264 -9.82 -16.91 6.79
CA LEU A 264 -8.94 -15.75 6.89
C LEU A 264 -8.87 -15.20 8.31
N GLY A 265 -10.04 -14.96 8.94
CA GLY A 265 -10.11 -14.44 10.31
C GLY A 265 -9.52 -15.41 11.35
N SER A 266 -9.80 -16.73 11.23
CA SER A 266 -9.26 -17.73 12.16
C SER A 266 -7.74 -17.89 12.07
N ASN A 267 -7.16 -17.61 10.91
CA ASN A 267 -5.73 -17.69 10.66
C ASN A 267 -4.99 -16.35 10.82
N GLY A 268 -5.73 -15.24 11.01
CA GLY A 268 -5.15 -13.91 11.07
C GLY A 268 -4.60 -13.41 9.73
N THR A 269 -5.05 -13.99 8.60
CA THR A 269 -4.64 -13.58 7.24
C THR A 269 -5.32 -12.29 6.86
N GLY A 270 -4.54 -11.27 6.42
CA GLY A 270 -5.03 -9.94 6.14
C GLY A 270 -5.53 -9.71 4.70
N VAL A 271 -6.18 -8.58 4.48
CA VAL A 271 -6.65 -8.11 3.16
C VAL A 271 -6.34 -6.64 2.97
N ALA A 272 -5.73 -6.29 1.83
CA ALA A 272 -5.57 -4.93 1.34
C ALA A 272 -6.74 -4.55 0.45
N HIS A 273 -7.68 -3.76 0.95
CA HIS A 273 -8.81 -3.27 0.19
C HIS A 273 -8.42 -2.10 -0.70
N CYS A 274 -8.69 -2.19 -2.02
CA CYS A 274 -8.34 -1.21 -3.04
C CYS A 274 -9.61 -0.64 -3.71
N PRO A 275 -10.42 0.18 -3.02
CA PRO A 275 -11.77 0.50 -3.46
C PRO A 275 -11.86 1.23 -4.80
N SER A 276 -10.95 2.18 -5.06
CA SER A 276 -10.95 2.93 -6.33
C SER A 276 -10.54 2.07 -7.51
N SER A 277 -9.49 1.25 -7.37
CA SER A 277 -9.06 0.32 -8.42
C SER A 277 -10.13 -0.72 -8.72
N ASN A 278 -10.73 -1.32 -7.69
CA ASN A 278 -11.82 -2.27 -7.85
C ASN A 278 -13.00 -1.67 -8.64
N ALA A 279 -13.37 -0.42 -8.34
CA ALA A 279 -14.43 0.29 -9.05
C ALA A 279 -14.02 0.66 -10.49
N ARG A 280 -12.78 1.11 -10.69
CA ARG A 280 -12.25 1.54 -11.99
C ARG A 280 -12.14 0.36 -12.97
N LEU A 281 -11.78 -0.83 -12.49
CA LEU A 281 -11.72 -2.06 -13.28
C LEU A 281 -13.06 -2.80 -13.36
N ALA A 282 -14.09 -2.29 -12.68
CA ALA A 282 -15.40 -2.93 -12.54
C ALA A 282 -15.31 -4.37 -11.96
N ALA A 283 -14.32 -4.61 -11.09
CA ALA A 283 -14.07 -5.92 -10.49
C ALA A 283 -15.11 -6.31 -9.44
N GLY A 284 -15.68 -5.34 -8.71
CA GLY A 284 -16.70 -5.55 -7.70
C GLY A 284 -16.46 -4.77 -6.40
N MET A 285 -17.19 -5.13 -5.35
CA MET A 285 -17.10 -4.49 -4.03
C MET A 285 -16.60 -5.50 -2.99
N CYS A 286 -15.43 -5.22 -2.40
CA CYS A 286 -14.86 -6.04 -1.32
C CYS A 286 -15.81 -6.09 -0.11
N PRO A 287 -16.02 -7.26 0.52
CA PRO A 287 -16.90 -7.47 1.68
C PRO A 287 -16.26 -7.00 2.99
N VAL A 288 -15.85 -5.73 3.07
CA VAL A 288 -15.08 -5.17 4.20
C VAL A 288 -15.77 -5.41 5.54
N VAL A 289 -17.10 -5.23 5.60
CA VAL A 289 -17.88 -5.41 6.83
C VAL A 289 -17.87 -6.87 7.29
N ASP A 290 -18.02 -7.82 6.35
CA ASP A 290 -17.96 -9.25 6.65
C ASP A 290 -16.55 -9.68 7.09
N LEU A 291 -15.51 -9.15 6.44
CA LEU A 291 -14.11 -9.38 6.80
C LEU A 291 -13.83 -8.90 8.22
N GLN A 292 -14.21 -7.66 8.57
CA GLN A 292 -14.05 -7.12 9.92
C GLN A 292 -14.85 -7.91 10.96
N ALA A 293 -16.09 -8.33 10.65
CA ALA A 293 -16.90 -9.14 11.53
C ALA A 293 -16.28 -10.53 11.82
N ALA A 294 -15.46 -11.04 10.89
CA ALA A 294 -14.70 -12.27 11.06
C ALA A 294 -13.29 -12.06 11.69
N ASN A 295 -12.96 -10.84 12.14
CA ASN A 295 -11.65 -10.44 12.68
C ASN A 295 -10.50 -10.60 11.66
N VAL A 296 -10.77 -10.42 10.37
CA VAL A 296 -9.73 -10.33 9.34
C VAL A 296 -9.08 -8.95 9.45
N PRO A 297 -7.74 -8.84 9.55
CA PRO A 297 -7.04 -7.57 9.41
C PRO A 297 -7.32 -6.96 8.02
N VAL A 298 -7.88 -5.75 7.97
CA VAL A 298 -8.18 -5.06 6.70
C VAL A 298 -7.45 -3.73 6.66
N GLY A 299 -6.51 -3.60 5.72
CA GLY A 299 -5.83 -2.35 5.39
C GLY A 299 -6.35 -1.75 4.09
N LEU A 300 -5.93 -0.51 3.76
CA LEU A 300 -6.21 0.13 2.48
C LEU A 300 -4.99 0.10 1.56
N GLY A 301 -5.23 -0.12 0.28
CA GLY A 301 -4.25 0.00 -0.79
C GLY A 301 -4.72 0.97 -1.87
N VAL A 302 -3.80 1.76 -2.39
CA VAL A 302 -4.04 2.62 -3.56
C VAL A 302 -4.13 1.79 -4.84
N ASP A 303 -3.44 0.63 -4.87
CA ASP A 303 -3.11 -0.11 -6.08
C ASP A 303 -2.23 0.72 -7.06
N GLY A 304 -1.98 0.24 -8.26
CA GLY A 304 -1.22 0.98 -9.25
C GLY A 304 -2.00 2.14 -9.87
N VAL A 305 -1.31 3.22 -10.21
CA VAL A 305 -1.96 4.41 -10.80
C VAL A 305 -2.43 4.22 -12.24
N ALA A 306 -2.18 3.09 -12.85
CA ALA A 306 -2.80 2.71 -14.11
C ALA A 306 -4.22 2.14 -13.93
N SER A 307 -4.62 1.83 -12.68
CA SER A 307 -5.98 1.44 -12.27
C SER A 307 -6.59 2.36 -11.20
N ASN A 308 -5.82 3.32 -10.69
CA ASN A 308 -6.27 4.38 -9.77
C ASN A 308 -5.46 5.66 -10.03
N GLU A 309 -5.87 6.42 -11.00
CA GLU A 309 -5.13 7.58 -11.54
C GLU A 309 -4.85 8.68 -10.50
N VAL A 310 -5.48 8.66 -9.32
CA VAL A 310 -5.24 9.63 -8.24
C VAL A 310 -3.91 9.37 -7.54
N GLY A 311 -3.55 8.11 -7.29
CA GLY A 311 -2.29 7.72 -6.67
C GLY A 311 -2.10 8.25 -5.24
N SER A 312 -3.19 8.41 -4.49
CA SER A 312 -3.24 8.99 -3.15
C SER A 312 -4.06 8.10 -2.24
N LEU A 313 -3.58 7.81 -1.02
CA LEU A 313 -4.32 6.97 -0.08
C LEU A 313 -5.44 7.73 0.63
N PHE A 314 -5.34 9.05 0.75
CA PHE A 314 -6.35 9.83 1.47
C PHE A 314 -7.78 9.68 0.89
N PRO A 315 -8.02 9.78 -0.43
CA PRO A 315 -9.34 9.55 -1.01
C PRO A 315 -9.85 8.11 -0.83
N GLU A 316 -8.96 7.12 -0.69
CA GLU A 316 -9.36 5.72 -0.49
C GLU A 316 -10.13 5.51 0.82
N LEU A 317 -9.88 6.35 1.85
CA LEU A 317 -10.66 6.36 3.09
C LEU A 317 -12.15 6.58 2.80
N ARG A 318 -12.47 7.59 2.00
CA ARG A 318 -13.85 7.93 1.63
C ARG A 318 -14.44 6.90 0.67
N GLN A 319 -13.65 6.40 -0.28
CA GLN A 319 -14.11 5.37 -1.21
C GLN A 319 -14.45 4.06 -0.50
N ALA A 320 -13.64 3.62 0.45
CA ALA A 320 -13.93 2.45 1.28
C ALA A 320 -15.25 2.62 2.04
N LEU A 321 -15.47 3.81 2.64
CA LEU A 321 -16.70 4.13 3.35
C LEU A 321 -17.92 4.08 2.42
N TYR A 322 -17.84 4.69 1.24
CA TYR A 322 -18.98 4.73 0.31
C TYR A 322 -19.28 3.37 -0.30
N THR A 323 -18.26 2.62 -0.70
CA THR A 323 -18.47 1.27 -1.28
C THR A 323 -19.03 0.30 -0.25
N ALA A 324 -18.56 0.34 1.00
CA ALA A 324 -19.15 -0.47 2.08
C ALA A 324 -20.62 -0.13 2.34
N ARG A 325 -20.96 1.17 2.43
CA ARG A 325 -22.35 1.61 2.62
C ARG A 325 -23.28 1.21 1.48
N LEU A 326 -22.80 1.33 0.24
CA LEU A 326 -23.58 0.91 -0.94
C LEU A 326 -23.78 -0.60 -0.98
N ARG A 327 -22.75 -1.39 -0.65
CA ARG A 327 -22.83 -2.84 -0.61
C ARG A 327 -23.81 -3.32 0.46
N GLU A 328 -23.74 -2.73 1.66
CA GLU A 328 -24.58 -3.14 2.80
C GLU A 328 -25.99 -2.51 2.80
N GLY A 329 -26.22 -1.48 1.98
CA GLY A 329 -27.50 -0.75 1.92
C GLY A 329 -27.85 0.02 3.19
N ARG A 330 -26.84 0.39 4.04
CA ARG A 330 -27.05 1.10 5.29
C ARG A 330 -25.92 2.12 5.55
N PRO A 331 -26.25 3.33 6.08
CA PRO A 331 -25.27 4.42 6.23
C PRO A 331 -24.29 4.22 7.39
N ASP A 332 -24.56 3.31 8.31
CA ASP A 332 -23.73 2.98 9.46
C ASP A 332 -22.85 1.73 9.25
N ALA A 333 -22.81 1.20 8.02
CA ALA A 333 -21.98 0.06 7.67
C ALA A 333 -20.49 0.30 7.90
N LEU A 334 -20.04 1.53 7.65
CA LEU A 334 -18.70 2.01 7.96
C LEU A 334 -18.77 3.49 8.34
N MET A 335 -18.24 3.85 9.51
CA MET A 335 -18.17 5.24 9.96
C MET A 335 -16.86 5.90 9.53
N PRO A 336 -16.76 7.25 9.52
CA PRO A 336 -15.49 7.92 9.15
C PRO A 336 -14.28 7.46 9.96
N ILE A 337 -14.45 7.24 11.26
CA ILE A 337 -13.36 6.73 12.11
C ILE A 337 -12.95 5.31 11.72
N ASP A 338 -13.90 4.45 11.33
CA ASP A 338 -13.58 3.11 10.88
C ASP A 338 -12.79 3.14 9.57
N ALA A 339 -13.15 4.04 8.65
CA ALA A 339 -12.40 4.26 7.41
C ALA A 339 -10.96 4.75 7.69
N LEU A 340 -10.78 5.66 8.66
CA LEU A 340 -9.44 6.07 9.11
C LEU A 340 -8.67 4.88 9.68
N ASN A 341 -9.32 4.05 10.49
CA ASN A 341 -8.70 2.86 11.08
C ASN A 341 -8.24 1.86 10.01
N LEU A 342 -8.99 1.68 8.90
CA LEU A 342 -8.50 0.87 7.76
C LEU A 342 -7.18 1.41 7.18
N GLY A 343 -7.05 2.74 7.09
CA GLY A 343 -5.84 3.40 6.57
C GLY A 343 -4.70 3.54 7.59
N THR A 344 -4.89 3.15 8.84
CA THR A 344 -3.92 3.31 9.94
C THR A 344 -3.70 1.97 10.65
N ILE A 345 -4.44 1.67 11.72
CA ILE A 345 -4.31 0.44 12.52
C ILE A 345 -4.50 -0.82 11.65
N GLY A 346 -5.53 -0.86 10.79
CA GLY A 346 -5.76 -2.00 9.91
C GLY A 346 -4.62 -2.23 8.93
N GLY A 347 -4.03 -1.13 8.41
CA GLY A 347 -2.81 -1.21 7.59
C GLY A 347 -1.63 -1.77 8.39
N ALA A 348 -1.44 -1.34 9.64
CA ALA A 348 -0.40 -1.85 10.53
C ALA A 348 -0.57 -3.34 10.80
N GLU A 349 -1.79 -3.79 11.10
CA GLU A 349 -2.10 -5.21 11.32
C GLU A 349 -1.79 -6.07 10.08
N CYS A 350 -2.21 -5.61 8.88
CA CYS A 350 -1.88 -6.28 7.62
C CYS A 350 -0.37 -6.43 7.41
N LEU A 351 0.40 -5.40 7.75
CA LEU A 351 1.87 -5.39 7.58
C LEU A 351 2.62 -6.00 8.79
N GLY A 352 1.92 -6.41 9.85
CA GLY A 352 2.52 -6.96 11.06
C GLY A 352 3.35 -5.95 11.85
N LEU A 353 2.97 -4.69 11.81
CA LEU A 353 3.61 -3.61 12.54
C LEU A 353 2.93 -3.42 13.91
N GLU A 354 3.66 -3.68 14.98
CA GLU A 354 3.17 -3.47 16.34
C GLU A 354 3.24 -1.98 16.73
N LYS A 355 2.18 -1.47 17.37
CA LYS A 355 2.05 -0.09 17.87
C LYS A 355 2.10 1.01 16.78
N PHE A 356 1.91 0.66 15.52
CA PHE A 356 1.78 1.65 14.44
C PHE A 356 0.31 2.02 14.22
N GLY A 357 0.07 3.16 13.58
CA GLY A 357 -1.27 3.61 13.21
C GLY A 357 -2.12 4.10 14.39
N SER A 358 -1.52 4.35 15.57
CA SER A 358 -2.19 4.86 16.77
C SER A 358 -1.45 6.05 17.37
N PHE A 359 -2.04 6.68 18.39
CA PHE A 359 -1.41 7.70 19.23
C PHE A 359 -0.94 7.15 20.58
N ASP A 360 -0.73 5.86 20.70
CA ASP A 360 -0.30 5.24 21.95
C ASP A 360 1.08 5.76 22.38
N ILE A 361 1.25 5.96 23.69
CA ILE A 361 2.54 6.34 24.24
C ILE A 361 3.56 5.23 23.96
N GLY A 362 4.71 5.62 23.38
CA GLY A 362 5.75 4.72 22.94
C GLY A 362 5.53 4.17 21.52
N ALA A 363 4.45 4.56 20.83
CA ALA A 363 4.31 4.33 19.40
C ALA A 363 5.29 5.21 18.60
N PRO A 364 5.72 4.80 17.41
CA PRO A 364 6.49 5.68 16.54
C PRO A 364 5.74 6.99 16.24
N ALA A 365 6.46 8.10 16.24
CA ALA A 365 5.92 9.40 15.85
C ALA A 365 5.78 9.49 14.33
N ASP A 366 4.91 8.63 13.80
CA ASP A 366 4.44 8.61 12.42
C ASP A 366 3.13 9.40 12.39
N LEU A 367 3.19 10.69 12.03
CA LEU A 367 2.12 11.67 12.22
C LEU A 367 1.86 12.46 10.94
N ALA A 368 0.59 12.63 10.58
CA ALA A 368 0.13 13.46 9.48
C ALA A 368 -0.66 14.66 10.01
N VAL A 369 -0.25 15.87 9.66
CA VAL A 369 -0.94 17.13 10.03
C VAL A 369 -1.71 17.63 8.82
N TRP A 370 -3.03 17.79 8.98
CA TRP A 370 -3.96 18.16 7.93
C TRP A 370 -4.46 19.58 8.10
N PRO A 371 -4.30 20.47 7.08
CA PRO A 371 -4.89 21.79 7.14
C PRO A 371 -6.41 21.68 7.22
N SER A 372 -7.04 22.40 8.15
CA SER A 372 -8.47 22.24 8.45
C SER A 372 -9.24 23.55 8.62
N ASN A 373 -8.77 24.66 8.06
CA ASN A 373 -9.46 25.95 8.12
C ASN A 373 -10.89 25.91 7.57
N ASP A 374 -11.15 25.09 6.56
CA ASP A 374 -12.46 24.85 5.95
C ASP A 374 -13.38 23.98 6.84
N LEU A 375 -12.85 23.37 7.88
CA LEU A 375 -13.58 22.52 8.83
C LEU A 375 -13.94 23.25 10.13
N LEU A 376 -13.70 24.57 10.22
CA LEU A 376 -14.08 25.35 11.39
C LEU A 376 -15.61 25.30 11.59
N GLY A 377 -16.03 24.91 12.81
CA GLY A 377 -17.45 24.75 13.14
C GLY A 377 -18.06 23.38 12.77
N VAL A 378 -17.33 22.50 12.13
CA VAL A 378 -17.77 21.10 11.89
C VAL A 378 -17.76 20.34 13.22
N ALA A 379 -18.86 19.68 13.56
CA ALA A 379 -19.03 19.00 14.85
C ALA A 379 -18.12 17.78 15.02
N ASP A 380 -17.93 17.00 13.95
CA ASP A 380 -17.05 15.84 13.89
C ASP A 380 -15.82 16.16 13.03
N PRO A 381 -14.64 16.44 13.62
CA PRO A 381 -13.42 16.75 12.85
C PRO A 381 -12.97 15.64 11.90
N ILE A 382 -13.05 14.38 12.33
CA ILE A 382 -12.65 13.22 11.51
C ILE A 382 -13.68 13.00 10.41
N GLY A 383 -14.97 13.09 10.71
CA GLY A 383 -16.01 13.04 9.69
C GLY A 383 -15.86 14.15 8.65
N GLY A 384 -15.58 15.37 9.08
CA GLY A 384 -15.31 16.50 8.19
C GLY A 384 -14.06 16.30 7.34
N LEU A 385 -12.99 15.75 7.94
CA LEU A 385 -11.74 15.45 7.23
C LEU A 385 -11.97 14.43 6.10
N ILE A 386 -12.62 13.30 6.37
CA ILE A 386 -12.78 12.19 5.43
C ILE A 386 -13.86 12.45 4.37
N LEU A 387 -14.99 13.01 4.78
CA LEU A 387 -16.13 13.28 3.88
C LEU A 387 -16.00 14.61 3.11
N GLY A 388 -15.07 15.46 3.53
CA GLY A 388 -14.76 16.74 2.89
C GLY A 388 -13.95 16.61 1.60
N PRO A 389 -13.41 17.72 1.08
CA PRO A 389 -12.55 17.72 -0.08
C PRO A 389 -11.27 16.90 0.13
N ASP A 390 -10.73 16.35 -0.96
CA ASP A 390 -9.40 15.73 -0.94
C ASP A 390 -8.35 16.79 -0.57
N ARG A 391 -7.37 16.37 0.23
CA ARG A 391 -6.32 17.29 0.70
C ARG A 391 -4.98 16.61 0.82
N LYS A 392 -3.93 17.43 0.78
CA LYS A 392 -2.56 17.03 1.09
C LYS A 392 -2.23 17.43 2.52
N VAL A 393 -1.30 16.71 3.13
CA VAL A 393 -0.80 17.09 4.47
C VAL A 393 -0.08 18.43 4.41
N ARG A 394 -0.12 19.17 5.51
CA ARG A 394 0.75 20.32 5.75
C ARG A 394 2.12 19.84 6.21
N ASP A 395 2.15 18.97 7.22
CA ASP A 395 3.37 18.37 7.75
C ASP A 395 3.23 16.86 7.85
N LEU A 396 4.32 16.14 7.59
CA LEU A 396 4.41 14.69 7.77
C LEU A 396 5.66 14.34 8.57
N PHE A 397 5.49 13.53 9.60
CA PHE A 397 6.59 13.00 10.42
C PHE A 397 6.64 11.48 10.28
N VAL A 398 7.84 10.94 10.08
CA VAL A 398 8.11 9.50 10.02
C VAL A 398 9.20 9.17 11.03
N ALA A 399 8.90 8.33 12.00
CA ALA A 399 9.78 8.05 13.14
C ALA A 399 10.33 9.37 13.76
N GLY A 400 9.44 10.37 13.90
CA GLY A 400 9.75 11.70 14.45
C GLY A 400 10.55 12.62 13.52
N LYS A 401 10.96 12.17 12.32
CA LYS A 401 11.67 13.01 11.34
C LYS A 401 10.67 13.73 10.45
N HIS A 402 10.83 15.04 10.28
CA HIS A 402 9.99 15.86 9.43
C HIS A 402 10.32 15.60 7.96
N GLN A 403 9.37 15.06 7.19
CA GLN A 403 9.57 14.67 5.78
C GLN A 403 8.85 15.62 4.81
N ILE A 404 7.63 16.06 5.18
CA ILE A 404 6.88 17.09 4.45
C ILE A 404 6.72 18.28 5.39
N LYS A 405 7.00 19.47 4.89
CA LYS A 405 6.84 20.73 5.62
C LYS A 405 6.11 21.74 4.76
N ASP A 406 5.07 22.37 5.31
CA ASP A 406 4.24 23.37 4.61
C ASP A 406 3.72 22.86 3.24
N GLY A 407 3.43 21.55 3.13
CA GLY A 407 2.92 20.90 1.91
C GLY A 407 3.99 20.53 0.88
N GLU A 408 5.28 20.67 1.21
CA GLU A 408 6.39 20.41 0.29
C GLU A 408 7.37 19.36 0.85
N PRO A 409 7.85 18.41 0.03
CA PRO A 409 8.90 17.49 0.43
C PRO A 409 10.19 18.22 0.79
N MET A 410 10.83 17.82 1.90
CA MET A 410 12.04 18.50 2.39
C MET A 410 13.32 18.08 1.67
N ASN A 411 13.36 16.89 1.09
CA ASN A 411 14.61 16.27 0.64
C ASN A 411 14.77 16.23 -0.89
N PHE A 412 13.71 16.53 -1.66
CA PHE A 412 13.76 16.51 -3.12
C PHE A 412 12.69 17.43 -3.73
N ASP A 413 12.87 17.78 -5.00
CA ASP A 413 11.92 18.57 -5.79
C ASP A 413 10.95 17.65 -6.53
N LEU A 414 9.74 17.50 -5.99
CA LEU A 414 8.69 16.66 -6.57
C LEU A 414 8.21 17.20 -7.93
N SER A 415 8.18 18.52 -8.13
CA SER A 415 7.80 19.11 -9.43
C SER A 415 8.80 18.74 -10.53
N LYS A 416 10.10 18.73 -10.21
CA LYS A 416 11.15 18.27 -11.13
C LYS A 416 11.02 16.76 -11.38
N ALA A 417 10.75 15.95 -10.35
CA ALA A 417 10.53 14.51 -10.50
C ALA A 417 9.34 14.20 -11.44
N HIS A 418 8.22 14.92 -11.32
CA HIS A 418 7.08 14.80 -12.23
C HIS A 418 7.43 15.15 -13.69
N LYS A 419 8.27 16.17 -13.92
CA LYS A 419 8.71 16.55 -15.27
C LYS A 419 9.59 15.45 -15.90
N ASP A 420 10.50 14.86 -15.11
CA ASP A 420 11.32 13.73 -15.57
C ASP A 420 10.44 12.52 -15.89
N LEU A 421 9.54 12.13 -14.98
CA LEU A 421 8.59 11.05 -15.21
C LEU A 421 7.77 11.27 -16.50
N ALA A 422 7.26 12.48 -16.74
CA ALA A 422 6.46 12.79 -17.92
C ALA A 422 7.25 12.65 -19.24
N MET A 423 8.54 12.98 -19.22
CA MET A 423 9.41 12.77 -20.39
C MET A 423 9.64 11.27 -20.65
N ARG A 424 9.89 10.50 -19.61
CA ARG A 424 10.11 9.06 -19.66
C ARG A 424 8.87 8.30 -20.12
N SER A 425 7.70 8.61 -19.54
CA SER A 425 6.42 8.02 -19.93
C SER A 425 6.13 8.18 -21.41
N LYS A 426 6.31 9.38 -21.97
CA LYS A 426 6.10 9.65 -23.41
C LYS A 426 6.96 8.75 -24.30
N ARG A 427 8.19 8.44 -23.89
CA ARG A 427 9.08 7.54 -24.64
C ARG A 427 8.53 6.11 -24.70
N LEU A 428 7.85 5.64 -23.64
CA LEU A 428 7.30 4.29 -23.61
C LEU A 428 6.02 4.13 -24.45
N TRP A 429 5.25 5.22 -24.61
CA TRP A 429 3.96 5.17 -25.33
C TRP A 429 4.09 5.40 -26.83
N ASN A 430 5.21 5.99 -27.30
CA ASN A 430 5.53 6.25 -28.70
C ASN A 430 6.41 5.14 -29.28
#